data_2cc173e32797ddcf485d961f1a7d33d3
#
_entry.id   2cc173e32797ddcf485d961f1a7d33d3
#
_cell.length_a   1.000
_cell.length_b   1.000
_cell.length_c   1.000
_cell.angle_alpha   90.00
_cell.angle_beta   90.00
_cell.angle_gamma   90.00
#
_symmetry.space_group_name_H-M   'P 1'
#
loop_
_entity.id
_entity.type
_entity.pdbx_description
1 polymer ?
#
loop_
_entity_poly.entity_id
_entity_poly.type
_entity_poly.pdbx_seq_one_letter_code
_entity_poly.pdbx_strand_id
1 'polypeptide(L)'
;MSRTRTYLLYAALALLALLLAGALFADRLAPRGSGPHAYTLPLQADATEWDRVLAPMLAEHPRQTGAILLNDGLEAFAARALSARGAGRSLDLQYYMWHDDLTGRLLALEAWRAAQRGVRVRMLLDDMNAHGLDQQMLALDAHPNIEIRLYNPFRNRSGVRRVLETLVRALRVNHRMHNKAWIVDGRAAVVGGRNIGEEYFDAASDTNFRDLDVLLMGPAVADASQVFDRYWNSEAVVPIGELGKQDAAQLQAMVRHIEAGTGRAEAQTYLRRVEATPGVQAFVTQQLHPFWVSDIRVVSDPPLKWREDDRQHWLVRTLAPVVEGARSRAALISPYFVPGTDGTGMLTALARQQVQVGVVTNSLAANDVPAVHSGYARYREALLAGGVQLHELRAQGHGQAATSGLFGSSGASLHTKAFVVDGRRGFIGSFNLDPRSVALNTEMGVLFDHPGMGAALQAEYDRLAGPAFSYAVYTDGEGRLRWRDDGTTPPTVHEVEPDAGLWRRISARMLRWLPIESQL
;
A
#
# COMPACT_ATOMS: atom_id res chain seq x y z
N MET A 1 -30.26 5.91 -44.40
CA MET A 1 -30.24 5.96 -42.91
C MET A 1 -31.47 6.73 -42.45
N SER A 2 -32.22 6.21 -41.46
CA SER A 2 -33.40 6.96 -40.95
C SER A 2 -32.91 8.26 -40.23
N ARG A 3 -33.70 9.35 -40.38
CA ARG A 3 -33.42 10.64 -39.73
C ARG A 3 -33.07 10.47 -38.24
N THR A 4 -33.69 9.51 -37.57
CA THR A 4 -33.42 9.17 -36.16
C THR A 4 -31.97 8.67 -35.93
N ARG A 5 -31.44 7.84 -36.83
CA ARG A 5 -30.02 7.36 -36.72
C ARG A 5 -29.02 8.49 -36.93
N THR A 6 -29.34 9.44 -37.83
CA THR A 6 -28.50 10.62 -38.07
C THR A 6 -28.49 11.56 -36.84
N TYR A 7 -29.63 11.79 -36.20
CA TYR A 7 -29.69 12.60 -34.95
C TYR A 7 -28.97 11.91 -33.78
N LEU A 8 -29.08 10.59 -33.64
CA LEU A 8 -28.33 9.84 -32.62
C LEU A 8 -26.82 9.93 -32.87
N LEU A 9 -26.37 9.87 -34.13
CA LEU A 9 -24.96 10.02 -34.46
C LEU A 9 -24.45 11.44 -34.12
N TYR A 10 -25.21 12.50 -34.48
CA TYR A 10 -24.83 13.86 -34.11
C TYR A 10 -24.82 14.10 -32.62
N ALA A 11 -25.77 13.53 -31.87
CA ALA A 11 -25.79 13.63 -30.41
C ALA A 11 -24.58 12.90 -29.78
N ALA A 12 -24.21 11.72 -30.31
CA ALA A 12 -23.02 10.99 -29.86
C ALA A 12 -21.72 11.75 -30.19
N LEU A 13 -21.60 12.35 -31.39
CA LEU A 13 -20.45 13.16 -31.77
C LEU A 13 -20.35 14.45 -30.94
N ALA A 14 -21.46 15.12 -30.67
CA ALA A 14 -21.50 16.29 -29.81
C ALA A 14 -21.11 15.95 -28.36
N LEU A 15 -21.59 14.83 -27.84
CA LEU A 15 -21.20 14.33 -26.51
C LEU A 15 -19.71 14.00 -26.46
N LEU A 16 -19.19 13.31 -27.48
CA LEU A 16 -17.76 13.02 -27.60
C LEU A 16 -16.91 14.29 -27.66
N ALA A 17 -17.33 15.29 -28.46
CA ALA A 17 -16.65 16.57 -28.55
C ALA A 17 -16.67 17.34 -27.21
N LEU A 18 -17.80 17.30 -26.48
CA LEU A 18 -17.90 17.86 -25.12
C LEU A 18 -17.00 17.15 -24.11
N LEU A 19 -16.92 15.82 -24.17
CA LEU A 19 -16.02 15.03 -23.33
C LEU A 19 -14.55 15.32 -23.65
N LEU A 20 -14.18 15.43 -24.93
CA LEU A 20 -12.83 15.79 -25.37
C LEU A 20 -12.46 17.23 -24.95
N ALA A 21 -13.36 18.18 -25.16
CA ALA A 21 -13.17 19.54 -24.68
C ALA A 21 -13.05 19.59 -23.16
N GLY A 22 -13.92 18.86 -22.44
CA GLY A 22 -13.83 18.70 -20.99
C GLY A 22 -12.48 18.13 -20.55
N ALA A 23 -11.98 17.11 -21.23
CA ALA A 23 -10.68 16.51 -20.93
C ALA A 23 -9.51 17.49 -21.17
N LEU A 24 -9.57 18.31 -22.23
CA LEU A 24 -8.57 19.35 -22.51
C LEU A 24 -8.58 20.50 -21.48
N PHE A 25 -9.73 20.80 -20.90
CA PHE A 25 -9.87 21.81 -19.85
C PHE A 25 -9.87 21.26 -18.43
N ALA A 26 -9.77 19.93 -18.26
CA ALA A 26 -9.82 19.25 -16.96
C ALA A 26 -8.80 19.81 -15.95
N ASP A 27 -7.62 20.23 -16.40
CA ASP A 27 -6.60 20.87 -15.57
C ASP A 27 -6.99 22.22 -14.98
N ARG A 28 -7.80 22.97 -15.71
CA ARG A 28 -8.28 24.28 -15.24
C ARG A 28 -9.39 24.13 -14.20
N LEU A 29 -10.06 22.97 -14.18
CA LEU A 29 -11.12 22.63 -13.23
C LEU A 29 -10.58 21.95 -11.96
N ALA A 30 -9.37 21.35 -12.02
CA ALA A 30 -8.76 20.72 -10.85
C ALA A 30 -8.47 21.77 -9.77
N PRO A 31 -8.75 21.47 -8.50
CA PRO A 31 -8.23 22.28 -7.41
C PRO A 31 -6.70 22.32 -7.51
N ARG A 32 -6.12 23.51 -7.35
CA ARG A 32 -4.66 23.67 -7.31
C ARG A 32 -4.24 23.76 -5.86
N GLY A 33 -3.09 23.20 -5.54
CA GLY A 33 -2.50 23.31 -4.22
C GLY A 33 -2.35 24.77 -3.80
N SER A 34 -2.89 25.09 -2.65
CA SER A 34 -3.07 26.47 -2.20
C SER A 34 -2.66 26.67 -0.73
N GLY A 35 -2.46 25.59 0.02
CA GLY A 35 -2.08 25.68 1.43
C GLY A 35 -0.66 26.24 1.64
N PRO A 36 -0.37 26.82 2.84
CA PRO A 36 0.97 27.29 3.16
C PRO A 36 1.98 26.14 3.13
N HIS A 37 3.20 26.43 2.66
CA HIS A 37 4.28 25.47 2.71
C HIS A 37 4.63 25.14 4.16
N ALA A 38 4.78 23.88 4.47
CA ALA A 38 5.18 23.41 5.79
C ALA A 38 6.18 22.26 5.66
N TYR A 39 7.15 22.22 6.55
CA TYR A 39 8.25 21.28 6.52
C TYR A 39 8.38 20.56 7.86
N THR A 40 9.09 19.45 7.84
CA THR A 40 9.50 18.71 9.05
C THR A 40 10.17 19.66 10.04
N LEU A 41 9.78 19.54 11.31
CA LEU A 41 10.33 20.38 12.37
C LEU A 41 11.79 19.99 12.66
N PRO A 42 12.67 20.96 12.99
CA PRO A 42 14.06 20.68 13.33
C PRO A 42 14.17 19.72 14.52
N LEU A 43 15.11 18.80 14.44
CA LEU A 43 15.43 17.89 15.53
C LEU A 43 16.13 18.69 16.65
N GLN A 44 15.74 18.42 17.89
CA GLN A 44 16.35 18.99 19.09
C GLN A 44 16.78 17.84 20.00
N ALA A 45 17.91 17.95 20.63
CA ALA A 45 18.34 16.96 21.62
C ALA A 45 17.41 17.02 22.83
N ASP A 46 17.03 15.86 23.36
CA ASP A 46 16.28 15.67 24.60
C ASP A 46 14.91 16.39 24.71
N ALA A 47 14.38 16.93 23.61
CA ALA A 47 13.13 17.67 23.62
C ALA A 47 11.89 16.76 23.71
N THR A 48 11.95 15.56 23.16
CA THR A 48 10.83 14.60 23.16
C THR A 48 11.23 13.28 23.83
N GLU A 49 10.24 12.43 24.11
CA GLU A 49 10.50 11.08 24.60
C GLU A 49 11.30 10.28 23.57
N TRP A 50 10.96 10.39 22.28
CA TRP A 50 11.68 9.73 21.19
C TRP A 50 13.14 10.21 21.07
N ASP A 51 13.42 11.49 21.30
CA ASP A 51 14.80 11.98 21.34
C ASP A 51 15.60 11.25 22.42
N ARG A 52 15.05 11.11 23.64
CA ARG A 52 15.72 10.48 24.78
C ARG A 52 15.87 8.96 24.65
N VAL A 53 14.82 8.28 24.19
CA VAL A 53 14.83 6.80 24.06
C VAL A 53 15.79 6.35 22.96
N LEU A 54 15.84 7.06 21.83
CA LEU A 54 16.68 6.65 20.71
C LEU A 54 18.12 7.17 20.79
N ALA A 55 18.40 8.24 21.56
CA ALA A 55 19.73 8.82 21.60
C ALA A 55 20.85 7.82 21.97
N PRO A 56 20.72 6.96 23.01
CA PRO A 56 21.75 5.98 23.34
C PRO A 56 22.01 4.99 22.22
N MET A 57 20.93 4.41 21.65
CA MET A 57 21.03 3.42 20.58
C MET A 57 21.68 4.00 19.31
N LEU A 58 21.33 5.23 18.94
CA LEU A 58 21.90 5.92 17.77
C LEU A 58 23.36 6.34 18.01
N ALA A 59 23.75 6.65 19.25
CA ALA A 59 25.13 6.97 19.60
C ALA A 59 26.05 5.74 19.45
N GLU A 60 25.56 4.54 19.75
CA GLU A 60 26.30 3.29 19.56
C GLU A 60 26.41 2.90 18.06
N HIS A 61 25.48 3.37 17.23
CA HIS A 61 25.40 3.07 15.81
C HIS A 61 25.42 4.34 14.94
N PRO A 62 26.50 5.13 14.96
CA PRO A 62 26.56 6.38 14.23
C PRO A 62 26.45 6.15 12.72
N ARG A 63 25.60 6.93 12.06
CA ARG A 63 25.31 6.85 10.61
C ARG A 63 24.61 5.58 10.13
N GLN A 64 24.19 4.70 11.04
CA GLN A 64 23.34 3.56 10.71
C GLN A 64 21.88 3.85 11.08
N THR A 65 20.97 3.22 10.36
CA THR A 65 19.53 3.22 10.69
C THR A 65 19.18 1.88 11.31
N GLY A 66 18.54 1.90 12.46
CA GLY A 66 17.88 0.74 13.01
C GLY A 66 16.63 0.43 12.21
N ALA A 67 16.49 -0.80 11.71
CA ALA A 67 15.35 -1.25 10.92
C ALA A 67 14.72 -2.51 11.55
N ILE A 68 13.40 -2.51 11.74
CA ILE A 68 12.62 -3.65 12.23
C ILE A 68 11.55 -3.99 11.21
N LEU A 69 11.47 -5.26 10.81
CA LEU A 69 10.42 -5.76 9.93
C LEU A 69 9.14 -5.99 10.74
N LEU A 70 8.03 -5.38 10.32
CA LEU A 70 6.71 -5.53 10.92
C LEU A 70 5.84 -6.38 9.99
N ASN A 71 5.91 -7.69 10.12
CA ASN A 71 5.11 -8.64 9.35
C ASN A 71 3.79 -9.02 10.03
N ASP A 72 3.69 -8.85 11.34
CA ASP A 72 2.47 -9.08 12.12
C ASP A 72 1.59 -7.82 12.13
N GLY A 73 0.28 -7.97 11.92
CA GLY A 73 -0.67 -6.86 11.88
C GLY A 73 -0.86 -6.17 13.23
N LEU A 74 -0.86 -6.94 14.33
CA LEU A 74 -1.01 -6.39 15.69
C LEU A 74 0.23 -5.58 16.09
N GLU A 75 1.44 -6.06 15.73
CA GLU A 75 2.68 -5.31 15.93
C GLU A 75 2.72 -4.02 15.10
N ALA A 76 2.26 -4.09 13.84
CA ALA A 76 2.20 -2.93 12.96
C ALA A 76 1.19 -1.86 13.45
N PHE A 77 0.07 -2.28 14.05
CA PHE A 77 -0.87 -1.40 14.73
C PHE A 77 -0.23 -0.76 15.96
N ALA A 78 0.36 -1.59 16.83
CA ALA A 78 0.98 -1.13 18.07
C ALA A 78 2.14 -0.14 17.82
N ALA A 79 2.98 -0.40 16.82
CA ALA A 79 4.06 0.51 16.44
C ALA A 79 3.54 1.92 16.14
N ARG A 80 2.39 2.03 15.45
CA ARG A 80 1.74 3.32 15.16
C ARG A 80 1.11 3.94 16.41
N ALA A 81 0.30 3.17 17.14
CA ALA A 81 -0.41 3.66 18.31
C ALA A 81 0.55 4.10 19.44
N LEU A 82 1.54 3.27 19.77
CA LEU A 82 2.53 3.58 20.82
C LEU A 82 3.42 4.75 20.42
N SER A 83 3.83 4.81 19.14
CA SER A 83 4.64 5.92 18.67
C SER A 83 3.88 7.25 18.72
N ALA A 84 2.58 7.28 18.41
CA ALA A 84 1.77 8.48 18.58
C ALA A 84 1.60 8.90 20.04
N ARG A 85 1.49 7.94 20.97
CA ARG A 85 1.42 8.22 22.41
C ARG A 85 2.69 8.88 22.92
N GLY A 86 3.85 8.44 22.45
CA GLY A 86 5.16 9.01 22.81
C GLY A 86 5.54 10.25 22.01
N ALA A 87 4.75 10.65 21.00
CA ALA A 87 5.03 11.84 20.20
C ALA A 87 5.02 13.13 21.04
N GLY A 88 6.05 13.97 20.87
CA GLY A 88 6.20 15.24 21.58
C GLY A 88 6.39 16.46 20.67
N ARG A 89 6.65 16.24 19.35
CA ARG A 89 6.95 17.33 18.40
C ARG A 89 6.01 17.29 17.20
N SER A 90 5.96 16.17 16.47
CA SER A 90 5.18 16.06 15.25
C SER A 90 4.74 14.62 14.92
N LEU A 91 3.59 14.53 14.26
CA LEU A 91 3.11 13.34 13.54
C LEU A 91 2.85 13.73 12.09
N ASP A 92 3.54 13.07 11.16
CA ASP A 92 3.34 13.25 9.73
C ASP A 92 2.84 11.92 9.14
N LEU A 93 1.59 11.91 8.68
CA LEU A 93 0.84 10.70 8.32
C LEU A 93 0.45 10.77 6.84
N GLN A 94 0.94 9.84 6.02
CA GLN A 94 0.68 9.78 4.58
C GLN A 94 0.07 8.43 4.22
N TYR A 95 -1.17 8.42 3.70
CA TYR A 95 -1.88 7.17 3.39
C TYR A 95 -2.74 7.27 2.13
N TYR A 96 -2.82 6.15 1.40
CA TYR A 96 -3.74 5.96 0.30
C TYR A 96 -5.16 5.71 0.80
N MET A 97 -5.33 4.86 1.85
CA MET A 97 -6.61 4.52 2.46
C MET A 97 -6.54 4.70 3.97
N TRP A 98 -7.63 5.26 4.51
CA TRP A 98 -7.88 5.33 5.95
C TRP A 98 -9.36 5.04 6.18
N HIS A 99 -9.68 3.86 6.73
CA HIS A 99 -11.05 3.42 6.93
C HIS A 99 -11.64 3.96 8.23
N ASP A 100 -12.96 4.21 8.22
CA ASP A 100 -13.72 4.55 9.42
C ASP A 100 -14.20 3.29 10.12
N ASP A 101 -13.25 2.44 10.53
CA ASP A 101 -13.45 1.18 11.25
C ASP A 101 -12.79 1.24 12.64
N LEU A 102 -12.74 0.11 13.37
CA LEU A 102 -12.17 0.07 14.70
C LEU A 102 -10.72 0.58 14.73
N THR A 103 -9.86 0.05 13.87
CA THR A 103 -8.42 0.38 13.86
C THR A 103 -8.16 1.80 13.37
N GLY A 104 -8.89 2.25 12.34
CA GLY A 104 -8.80 3.60 11.84
C GLY A 104 -9.25 4.65 12.85
N ARG A 105 -10.34 4.38 13.58
CA ARG A 105 -10.83 5.24 14.67
C ARG A 105 -9.86 5.29 15.86
N LEU A 106 -9.29 4.14 16.25
CA LEU A 106 -8.30 4.08 17.33
C LEU A 106 -7.05 4.90 16.99
N LEU A 107 -6.51 4.78 15.77
CA LEU A 107 -5.33 5.56 15.34
C LEU A 107 -5.65 7.04 15.17
N ALA A 108 -6.84 7.40 14.69
CA ALA A 108 -7.30 8.80 14.64
C ALA A 108 -7.42 9.40 16.06
N LEU A 109 -7.89 8.62 17.02
CA LEU A 109 -7.95 9.04 18.43
C LEU A 109 -6.55 9.28 19.02
N GLU A 110 -5.57 8.42 18.73
CA GLU A 110 -4.18 8.62 19.17
C GLU A 110 -3.55 9.87 18.52
N ALA A 111 -3.83 10.13 17.24
CA ALA A 111 -3.39 11.36 16.55
C ALA A 111 -4.04 12.61 17.18
N TRP A 112 -5.32 12.57 17.47
CA TRP A 112 -6.01 13.66 18.18
C TRP A 112 -5.45 13.87 19.60
N ARG A 113 -5.21 12.81 20.36
CA ARG A 113 -4.59 12.89 21.70
C ARG A 113 -3.19 13.49 21.63
N ALA A 114 -2.40 13.16 20.63
CA ALA A 114 -1.12 13.80 20.39
C ALA A 114 -1.29 15.31 20.13
N ALA A 115 -2.24 15.70 19.29
CA ALA A 115 -2.54 17.11 19.02
C ALA A 115 -3.00 17.86 20.28
N GLN A 116 -3.78 17.22 21.17
CA GLN A 116 -4.17 17.79 22.48
C GLN A 116 -2.96 18.06 23.39
N ARG A 117 -1.87 17.31 23.25
CA ARG A 117 -0.61 17.56 23.97
C ARG A 117 0.26 18.64 23.32
N GLY A 118 -0.18 19.25 22.21
CA GLY A 118 0.56 20.29 21.48
C GLY A 118 1.40 19.75 20.32
N VAL A 119 1.33 18.45 20.00
CA VAL A 119 2.02 17.84 18.86
C VAL A 119 1.41 18.35 17.55
N ARG A 120 2.25 18.79 16.61
CA ARG A 120 1.78 19.13 15.26
C ARG A 120 1.46 17.86 14.48
N VAL A 121 0.22 17.73 14.02
CA VAL A 121 -0.24 16.59 13.22
C VAL A 121 -0.54 17.05 11.79
N ARG A 122 0.13 16.45 10.80
CA ARG A 122 -0.14 16.62 9.38
C ARG A 122 -0.62 15.29 8.79
N MET A 123 -1.82 15.28 8.19
CA MET A 123 -2.38 14.08 7.56
C MET A 123 -2.54 14.34 6.06
N LEU A 124 -1.84 13.58 5.23
CA LEU A 124 -1.93 13.61 3.78
C LEU A 124 -2.61 12.35 3.28
N LEU A 125 -3.82 12.47 2.75
CA LEU A 125 -4.64 11.36 2.31
C LEU A 125 -4.93 11.44 0.80
N ASP A 126 -5.02 10.30 0.14
CA ASP A 126 -5.51 10.25 -1.24
C ASP A 126 -7.04 10.41 -1.26
N ASP A 127 -7.56 11.30 -2.11
CA ASP A 127 -8.99 11.64 -2.12
C ASP A 127 -9.89 10.51 -2.63
N MET A 128 -9.38 9.57 -3.41
CA MET A 128 -10.21 8.49 -3.97
C MET A 128 -10.84 7.64 -2.85
N ASN A 129 -10.06 7.31 -1.84
CA ASN A 129 -10.47 6.47 -0.72
C ASN A 129 -10.89 7.28 0.53
N ALA A 130 -10.76 8.61 0.49
CA ALA A 130 -11.26 9.51 1.52
C ALA A 130 -12.73 9.90 1.30
N HIS A 131 -13.34 9.44 0.20
CA HIS A 131 -14.74 9.73 -0.12
C HIS A 131 -15.70 9.18 0.93
N GLY A 132 -16.58 10.05 1.43
CA GLY A 132 -17.54 9.72 2.49
C GLY A 132 -17.02 10.03 3.91
N LEU A 133 -15.72 10.34 4.06
CA LEU A 133 -15.10 10.71 5.33
C LEU A 133 -14.93 12.24 5.49
N ASP A 134 -15.50 13.03 4.59
CA ASP A 134 -15.35 14.49 4.58
C ASP A 134 -15.69 15.14 5.94
N GLN A 135 -16.79 14.69 6.57
CA GLN A 135 -17.21 15.25 7.85
C GLN A 135 -16.23 14.94 8.98
N GLN A 136 -15.72 13.69 9.02
CA GLN A 136 -14.74 13.27 10.03
C GLN A 136 -13.42 14.00 9.85
N MET A 137 -12.95 14.12 8.61
CA MET A 137 -11.72 14.83 8.29
C MET A 137 -11.83 16.33 8.60
N LEU A 138 -12.94 16.99 8.23
CA LEU A 138 -13.20 18.39 8.55
C LEU A 138 -13.35 18.63 10.04
N ALA A 139 -13.91 17.66 10.78
CA ALA A 139 -13.99 17.72 12.23
C ALA A 139 -12.59 17.64 12.87
N LEU A 140 -11.73 16.70 12.43
CA LEU A 140 -10.34 16.62 12.91
C LEU A 140 -9.53 17.86 12.55
N ASP A 141 -9.66 18.37 11.33
CA ASP A 141 -8.99 19.56 10.82
C ASP A 141 -9.42 20.88 11.54
N ALA A 142 -10.53 20.83 12.29
CA ALA A 142 -10.96 21.93 13.16
C ALA A 142 -10.06 22.08 14.42
N HIS A 143 -9.19 21.10 14.73
CA HIS A 143 -8.24 21.19 15.81
C HIS A 143 -7.02 22.03 15.41
N PRO A 144 -6.57 23.03 16.22
CA PRO A 144 -5.51 23.96 15.82
C PRO A 144 -4.15 23.30 15.52
N ASN A 145 -3.90 22.11 16.03
CA ASN A 145 -2.65 21.36 15.82
C ASN A 145 -2.80 20.23 14.80
N ILE A 146 -3.95 20.09 14.12
CA ILE A 146 -4.18 19.09 13.07
C ILE A 146 -4.43 19.80 11.74
N GLU A 147 -3.70 19.45 10.71
CA GLU A 147 -3.96 19.87 9.34
C GLU A 147 -4.11 18.66 8.44
N ILE A 148 -5.21 18.59 7.69
CA ILE A 148 -5.50 17.51 6.75
C ILE A 148 -5.48 18.05 5.33
N ARG A 149 -4.70 17.40 4.46
CA ARG A 149 -4.66 17.71 3.04
C ARG A 149 -5.02 16.48 2.21
N LEU A 150 -5.67 16.73 1.07
CA LEU A 150 -6.05 15.69 0.12
C LEU A 150 -5.18 15.78 -1.14
N TYR A 151 -4.68 14.63 -1.57
CA TYR A 151 -3.94 14.51 -2.82
C TYR A 151 -4.88 14.26 -3.99
N ASN A 152 -4.73 15.03 -5.07
CA ASN A 152 -5.50 15.00 -6.30
C ASN A 152 -7.03 14.97 -6.06
N PRO A 153 -7.58 15.93 -5.26
CA PRO A 153 -8.98 15.87 -4.85
C PRO A 153 -9.94 16.23 -5.96
N PHE A 154 -11.18 15.74 -5.80
CA PHE A 154 -12.33 16.24 -6.53
C PHE A 154 -12.78 17.56 -5.91
N ARG A 155 -13.09 18.54 -6.75
CA ARG A 155 -13.65 19.81 -6.30
C ARG A 155 -15.10 19.64 -5.81
N ASN A 156 -15.85 18.79 -6.52
CA ASN A 156 -17.23 18.47 -6.17
C ASN A 156 -17.26 17.21 -5.30
N ARG A 157 -17.71 17.36 -4.05
CA ARG A 157 -17.65 16.27 -3.06
C ARG A 157 -18.78 15.25 -3.21
N SER A 158 -19.92 15.62 -3.85
CA SER A 158 -21.08 14.72 -3.97
C SER A 158 -21.95 15.04 -5.18
N GLY A 159 -22.92 14.17 -5.48
CA GLY A 159 -23.99 14.35 -6.45
C GLY A 159 -23.55 14.30 -7.92
N VAL A 160 -24.45 14.75 -8.81
CA VAL A 160 -24.25 14.68 -10.27
C VAL A 160 -22.99 15.45 -10.74
N ARG A 161 -22.64 16.54 -10.06
CA ARG A 161 -21.43 17.32 -10.39
C ARG A 161 -20.15 16.52 -10.18
N ARG A 162 -20.08 15.67 -9.14
CA ARG A 162 -18.94 14.75 -8.94
C ARG A 162 -18.86 13.72 -10.06
N VAL A 163 -20.00 13.15 -10.47
CA VAL A 163 -20.05 12.18 -11.58
C VAL A 163 -19.54 12.82 -12.87
N LEU A 164 -19.99 14.04 -13.19
CA LEU A 164 -19.51 14.79 -14.35
C LEU A 164 -18.02 15.10 -14.25
N GLU A 165 -17.53 15.52 -13.08
CA GLU A 165 -16.11 15.77 -12.87
C GLU A 165 -15.29 14.47 -13.05
N THR A 166 -15.78 13.32 -12.56
CA THR A 166 -15.15 12.01 -12.77
C THR A 166 -15.02 11.68 -14.25
N LEU A 167 -16.09 11.88 -15.05
CA LEU A 167 -16.06 11.60 -16.48
C LEU A 167 -15.08 12.52 -17.24
N VAL A 168 -15.10 13.82 -16.92
CA VAL A 168 -14.23 14.82 -17.57
C VAL A 168 -12.76 14.63 -17.17
N ARG A 169 -12.48 14.24 -15.92
CA ARG A 169 -11.13 14.07 -15.38
C ARG A 169 -10.67 12.60 -15.36
N ALA A 170 -11.41 11.67 -16.01
CA ALA A 170 -11.19 10.23 -15.89
C ALA A 170 -9.73 9.81 -16.07
N LEU A 171 -9.00 10.40 -17.03
CA LEU A 171 -7.58 10.11 -17.26
C LEU A 171 -6.66 10.62 -16.14
N ARG A 172 -7.01 11.74 -15.47
CA ARG A 172 -6.18 12.39 -14.44
C ARG A 172 -6.52 11.96 -13.03
N VAL A 173 -7.81 11.73 -12.76
CA VAL A 173 -8.27 11.17 -11.49
C VAL A 173 -7.68 9.79 -11.24
N ASN A 174 -7.22 9.11 -12.28
CA ASN A 174 -6.60 7.80 -12.20
C ASN A 174 -5.17 7.82 -11.61
N HIS A 175 -4.53 8.99 -11.52
CA HIS A 175 -3.23 9.14 -10.83
C HIS A 175 -3.45 9.28 -9.33
N ARG A 176 -2.99 8.29 -8.56
CA ARG A 176 -3.22 8.19 -7.12
C ARG A 176 -1.93 8.18 -6.33
N MET A 177 -1.98 8.72 -5.13
CA MET A 177 -0.88 8.62 -4.17
C MET A 177 -1.00 7.31 -3.39
N HIS A 178 -0.20 6.31 -3.80
CA HIS A 178 -0.20 5.01 -3.14
C HIS A 178 0.87 4.88 -2.03
N ASN A 179 1.44 5.99 -1.61
CA ASN A 179 2.44 6.10 -0.54
C ASN A 179 1.82 5.81 0.84
N LYS A 180 2.60 5.19 1.74
CA LYS A 180 2.22 4.92 3.12
C LYS A 180 3.39 5.19 4.05
N ALA A 181 3.24 6.19 4.91
CA ALA A 181 4.23 6.55 5.92
C ALA A 181 3.57 7.06 7.20
N TRP A 182 4.14 6.70 8.33
CA TRP A 182 3.81 7.18 9.66
C TRP A 182 5.10 7.66 10.33
N ILE A 183 5.27 8.96 10.44
CA ILE A 183 6.53 9.58 10.89
C ILE A 183 6.29 10.30 12.21
N VAL A 184 7.12 10.01 13.20
CA VAL A 184 6.99 10.54 14.56
C VAL A 184 8.23 11.33 14.93
N ASP A 185 8.04 12.58 15.30
CA ASP A 185 9.07 13.52 15.81
C ASP A 185 10.30 13.68 14.88
N GLY A 186 10.23 13.20 13.64
CA GLY A 186 11.38 13.07 12.73
C GLY A 186 12.43 12.06 13.22
N ARG A 187 12.10 11.20 14.20
CA ARG A 187 13.00 10.22 14.85
C ARG A 187 12.72 8.79 14.49
N ALA A 188 11.44 8.46 14.29
CA ALA A 188 11.01 7.14 13.87
C ALA A 188 10.03 7.24 12.69
N ALA A 189 10.05 6.25 11.80
CA ALA A 189 9.12 6.17 10.70
C ALA A 189 8.70 4.72 10.42
N VAL A 190 7.42 4.49 10.19
CA VAL A 190 6.92 3.22 9.65
C VAL A 190 6.59 3.46 8.18
N VAL A 191 7.26 2.72 7.29
CA VAL A 191 7.09 2.79 5.83
C VAL A 191 6.84 1.39 5.29
N GLY A 192 5.85 1.20 4.43
CA GLY A 192 5.58 -0.13 3.88
C GLY A 192 4.33 -0.22 3.02
N GLY A 193 3.67 -1.37 3.07
CA GLY A 193 2.49 -1.69 2.25
C GLY A 193 1.16 -1.39 2.89
N ARG A 194 1.08 -1.34 4.25
CA ARG A 194 -0.19 -1.26 4.98
C ARG A 194 -0.86 0.11 4.88
N ASN A 195 -2.12 0.11 4.52
CA ASN A 195 -3.02 1.24 4.78
C ASN A 195 -3.55 1.21 6.23
N ILE A 196 -4.51 2.06 6.54
CA ILE A 196 -5.21 2.08 7.84
C ILE A 196 -6.60 1.47 7.65
N GLY A 197 -6.80 0.30 8.24
CA GLY A 197 -8.03 -0.49 8.18
C GLY A 197 -7.90 -1.81 8.92
N GLU A 198 -9.02 -2.38 9.37
CA GLU A 198 -9.08 -3.63 10.16
C GLU A 198 -8.38 -4.79 9.47
N GLU A 199 -8.49 -4.88 8.14
CA GLU A 199 -7.89 -5.93 7.32
C GLU A 199 -6.35 -5.88 7.29
N TYR A 200 -5.74 -4.73 7.59
CA TYR A 200 -4.29 -4.55 7.65
C TYR A 200 -3.69 -4.84 9.02
N PHE A 201 -4.52 -4.90 10.06
CA PHE A 201 -4.08 -4.99 11.46
C PHE A 201 -4.66 -6.20 12.19
N ASP A 202 -5.01 -7.26 11.47
CA ASP A 202 -5.57 -8.52 12.01
C ASP A 202 -6.83 -8.31 12.89
N ALA A 203 -7.61 -7.28 12.58
CA ALA A 203 -8.84 -6.93 13.28
C ALA A 203 -10.11 -7.33 12.51
N ALA A 204 -10.02 -7.59 11.19
CA ALA A 204 -11.18 -7.93 10.38
C ALA A 204 -11.68 -9.35 10.68
N SER A 205 -13.01 -9.53 10.64
CA SER A 205 -13.68 -10.83 10.83
C SER A 205 -13.56 -11.75 9.60
N ASP A 206 -13.47 -11.16 8.40
CA ASP A 206 -13.59 -11.91 7.14
C ASP A 206 -12.23 -12.19 6.50
N THR A 207 -11.46 -11.15 6.19
CA THR A 207 -10.17 -11.27 5.49
C THR A 207 -9.15 -10.35 6.12
N ASN A 208 -8.00 -10.91 6.49
CA ASN A 208 -6.86 -10.12 6.94
C ASN A 208 -5.73 -10.21 5.91
N PHE A 209 -5.12 -9.07 5.61
CA PHE A 209 -4.03 -8.99 4.65
C PHE A 209 -2.69 -9.39 5.26
N ARG A 210 -1.94 -10.20 4.53
CA ARG A 210 -0.52 -10.41 4.80
C ARG A 210 0.26 -9.29 4.15
N ASP A 211 0.79 -8.40 4.97
CA ASP A 211 1.54 -7.24 4.50
C ASP A 211 2.81 -7.00 5.33
N LEU A 212 3.69 -6.15 4.84
CA LEU A 212 4.99 -5.90 5.46
C LEU A 212 5.29 -4.40 5.50
N ASP A 213 5.66 -3.93 6.69
CA ASP A 213 6.22 -2.60 6.90
C ASP A 213 7.62 -2.68 7.50
N VAL A 214 8.34 -1.57 7.47
CA VAL A 214 9.62 -1.38 8.15
C VAL A 214 9.49 -0.21 9.11
N LEU A 215 9.79 -0.46 10.39
CA LEU A 215 10.05 0.60 11.35
C LEU A 215 11.51 1.03 11.23
N LEU A 216 11.72 2.31 10.99
CA LEU A 216 13.02 2.95 10.82
C LEU A 216 13.31 3.89 12.01
N MET A 217 14.56 3.89 12.48
CA MET A 217 15.05 4.77 13.55
C MET A 217 16.45 5.26 13.16
N GLY A 218 16.64 6.57 13.00
CA GLY A 218 17.92 7.16 12.62
C GLY A 218 17.91 7.83 11.24
N PRO A 219 19.05 7.85 10.51
CA PRO A 219 19.23 8.70 9.31
C PRO A 219 18.17 8.56 8.22
N ALA A 220 17.72 7.34 7.90
CA ALA A 220 16.73 7.13 6.83
C ALA A 220 15.33 7.72 7.16
N VAL A 221 15.06 8.10 8.40
CA VAL A 221 13.83 8.83 8.76
C VAL A 221 13.80 10.20 8.11
N ALA A 222 14.97 10.83 7.91
CA ALA A 222 15.06 12.10 7.19
C ALA A 222 14.60 11.97 5.73
N ASP A 223 14.91 10.85 5.06
CA ASP A 223 14.42 10.58 3.70
C ASP A 223 12.88 10.48 3.67
N ALA A 224 12.30 9.73 4.64
CA ALA A 224 10.84 9.63 4.76
C ALA A 224 10.19 11.00 4.97
N SER A 225 10.78 11.83 5.83
CA SER A 225 10.33 13.20 6.09
C SER A 225 10.43 14.09 4.84
N GLN A 226 11.52 13.98 4.07
CA GLN A 226 11.69 14.71 2.81
C GLN A 226 10.69 14.27 1.74
N VAL A 227 10.39 12.97 1.66
CA VAL A 227 9.33 12.44 0.79
C VAL A 227 8.01 13.07 1.19
N PHE A 228 7.63 12.99 2.47
CA PHE A 228 6.39 13.59 2.98
C PHE A 228 6.29 15.08 2.65
N ASP A 229 7.34 15.86 2.93
CA ASP A 229 7.36 17.31 2.71
C ASP A 229 7.23 17.68 1.22
N ARG A 230 7.83 16.90 0.31
CA ARG A 230 7.66 17.10 -1.15
C ARG A 230 6.21 16.88 -1.58
N TYR A 231 5.54 15.86 -1.03
CA TYR A 231 4.13 15.61 -1.33
C TYR A 231 3.22 16.64 -0.71
N TRP A 232 3.44 16.99 0.56
CA TRP A 232 2.67 17.97 1.30
C TRP A 232 2.63 19.34 0.64
N ASN A 233 3.74 19.76 0.05
CA ASN A 233 3.92 21.05 -0.61
C ASN A 233 3.67 21.00 -2.13
N SER A 234 3.15 19.88 -2.63
CA SER A 234 2.89 19.68 -4.06
C SER A 234 1.63 20.42 -4.52
N GLU A 235 1.63 20.89 -5.78
CA GLU A 235 0.46 21.45 -6.45
C GLU A 235 -0.73 20.48 -6.56
N ALA A 236 -0.51 19.16 -6.37
CA ALA A 236 -1.57 18.15 -6.37
C ALA A 236 -2.32 18.08 -5.04
N VAL A 237 -1.90 18.83 -4.03
CA VAL A 237 -2.38 18.71 -2.64
C VAL A 237 -3.14 19.96 -2.22
N VAL A 238 -4.35 19.75 -1.64
CA VAL A 238 -5.26 20.83 -1.23
C VAL A 238 -5.68 20.60 0.22
N PRO A 239 -5.63 21.65 1.08
CA PRO A 239 -6.20 21.58 2.42
C PRO A 239 -7.68 21.24 2.38
N ILE A 240 -8.12 20.33 3.26
CA ILE A 240 -9.54 19.92 3.27
C ILE A 240 -10.47 21.06 3.66
N GLY A 241 -10.01 22.02 4.46
CA GLY A 241 -10.75 23.22 4.82
C GLY A 241 -11.15 24.11 3.64
N GLU A 242 -10.50 23.98 2.47
CA GLU A 242 -10.89 24.64 1.23
C GLU A 242 -12.00 23.91 0.47
N LEU A 243 -12.23 22.64 0.79
CA LEU A 243 -13.24 21.79 0.15
C LEU A 243 -14.53 21.70 0.96
N GLY A 244 -14.51 22.13 2.23
CA GLY A 244 -15.65 22.08 3.14
C GLY A 244 -15.48 23.02 4.34
N LYS A 245 -16.51 23.06 5.21
CA LYS A 245 -16.47 23.87 6.43
C LYS A 245 -16.07 23.02 7.61
N GLN A 246 -15.10 23.47 8.36
CA GLN A 246 -14.68 22.91 9.64
C GLN A 246 -15.80 23.10 10.69
N ASP A 247 -15.95 22.13 11.58
CA ASP A 247 -16.94 22.18 12.67
C ASP A 247 -16.36 21.59 13.98
N ALA A 248 -15.96 22.46 14.89
CA ALA A 248 -15.41 22.08 16.18
C ALA A 248 -16.42 21.33 17.09
N ALA A 249 -17.73 21.55 16.92
CA ALA A 249 -18.75 20.83 17.69
C ALA A 249 -18.83 19.36 17.23
N GLN A 250 -18.66 19.11 15.93
CA GLN A 250 -18.59 17.76 15.39
C GLN A 250 -17.33 17.02 15.87
N LEU A 251 -16.19 17.71 16.02
CA LEU A 251 -14.97 17.12 16.58
C LEU A 251 -15.23 16.52 17.96
N GLN A 252 -15.83 17.29 18.86
CA GLN A 252 -16.11 16.81 20.22
C GLN A 252 -17.11 15.65 20.23
N ALA A 253 -18.11 15.66 19.35
CA ALA A 253 -19.06 14.57 19.21
C ALA A 253 -18.41 13.30 18.68
N MET A 254 -17.54 13.43 17.67
CA MET A 254 -16.79 12.33 17.09
C MET A 254 -15.83 11.69 18.11
N VAL A 255 -15.06 12.49 18.84
CA VAL A 255 -14.12 11.99 19.86
C VAL A 255 -14.88 11.20 20.93
N ARG A 256 -15.97 11.76 21.49
CA ARG A 256 -16.82 11.03 22.46
C ARG A 256 -17.36 9.71 21.90
N HIS A 257 -17.76 9.69 20.64
CA HIS A 257 -18.25 8.47 19.98
C HIS A 257 -17.17 7.39 19.89
N ILE A 258 -15.94 7.78 19.48
CA ILE A 258 -14.79 6.86 19.38
C ILE A 258 -14.42 6.37 20.78
N GLU A 259 -14.30 7.24 21.78
CA GLU A 259 -13.97 6.87 23.15
C GLU A 259 -15.01 5.93 23.77
N ALA A 260 -16.29 6.17 23.55
CA ALA A 260 -17.34 5.24 23.94
C ALA A 260 -17.22 3.88 23.20
N GLY A 261 -16.77 3.91 21.95
CA GLY A 261 -16.50 2.71 21.15
C GLY A 261 -15.37 1.86 21.71
N THR A 262 -14.31 2.48 22.27
CA THR A 262 -13.17 1.75 22.86
C THR A 262 -13.55 0.89 24.06
N GLY A 263 -14.63 1.23 24.77
CA GLY A 263 -15.17 0.45 25.90
C GLY A 263 -15.99 -0.78 25.47
N ARG A 264 -16.30 -0.96 24.20
CA ARG A 264 -17.06 -2.12 23.71
C ARG A 264 -16.23 -3.41 23.81
N ALA A 265 -16.90 -4.54 24.03
CA ALA A 265 -16.25 -5.83 24.21
C ALA A 265 -15.34 -6.23 23.03
N GLU A 266 -15.74 -5.89 21.82
CA GLU A 266 -14.98 -6.15 20.59
C GLU A 266 -13.66 -5.38 20.56
N ALA A 267 -13.70 -4.07 20.79
CA ALA A 267 -12.51 -3.22 20.88
C ALA A 267 -11.56 -3.67 21.99
N GLN A 268 -12.11 -3.99 23.17
CA GLN A 268 -11.33 -4.48 24.30
C GLN A 268 -10.69 -5.84 24.01
N THR A 269 -11.37 -6.72 23.27
CA THR A 269 -10.81 -8.00 22.86
C THR A 269 -9.65 -7.81 21.88
N TYR A 270 -9.78 -6.93 20.91
CA TYR A 270 -8.71 -6.58 19.99
C TYR A 270 -7.50 -5.98 20.72
N LEU A 271 -7.70 -4.99 21.59
CA LEU A 271 -6.63 -4.35 22.34
C LEU A 271 -5.87 -5.34 23.24
N ARG A 272 -6.58 -6.28 23.91
CA ARG A 272 -5.90 -7.35 24.67
C ARG A 272 -5.05 -8.26 23.80
N ARG A 273 -5.47 -8.56 22.56
CA ARG A 273 -4.63 -9.33 21.61
C ARG A 273 -3.37 -8.52 21.24
N VAL A 274 -3.51 -7.25 20.96
CA VAL A 274 -2.37 -6.35 20.70
C VAL A 274 -1.40 -6.36 21.87
N GLU A 275 -1.89 -6.13 23.09
CA GLU A 275 -1.07 -6.12 24.30
C GLU A 275 -0.37 -7.45 24.59
N ALA A 276 -0.99 -8.59 24.27
CA ALA A 276 -0.43 -9.92 24.50
C ALA A 276 0.63 -10.33 23.44
N THR A 277 0.80 -9.57 22.36
CA THR A 277 1.74 -9.91 21.29
C THR A 277 3.19 -9.68 21.73
N PRO A 278 4.10 -10.67 21.57
CA PRO A 278 5.48 -10.56 22.07
C PRO A 278 6.26 -9.35 21.52
N GLY A 279 6.13 -9.03 20.24
CA GLY A 279 6.78 -7.87 19.64
C GLY A 279 6.27 -6.55 20.23
N VAL A 280 4.97 -6.47 20.59
CA VAL A 280 4.41 -5.32 21.29
C VAL A 280 4.99 -5.18 22.69
N GLN A 281 5.17 -6.28 23.41
CA GLN A 281 5.83 -6.27 24.71
C GLN A 281 7.30 -5.80 24.60
N ALA A 282 8.02 -6.20 23.54
CA ALA A 282 9.36 -5.70 23.27
C ALA A 282 9.39 -4.20 23.01
N PHE A 283 8.38 -3.63 22.35
CA PHE A 283 8.21 -2.18 22.22
C PHE A 283 8.02 -1.50 23.56
N VAL A 284 7.10 -2.00 24.38
CA VAL A 284 6.78 -1.42 25.70
C VAL A 284 7.95 -1.49 26.65
N THR A 285 8.71 -2.57 26.63
CA THR A 285 9.89 -2.77 27.50
C THR A 285 11.18 -2.22 26.91
N GLN A 286 11.13 -1.58 25.75
CA GLN A 286 12.28 -1.03 25.02
C GLN A 286 13.37 -2.08 24.71
N GLN A 287 12.97 -3.34 24.55
CA GLN A 287 13.85 -4.46 24.19
C GLN A 287 13.78 -4.74 22.68
N LEU A 288 13.97 -3.69 21.88
CA LEU A 288 13.97 -3.79 20.43
C LEU A 288 15.31 -4.31 19.93
N HIS A 289 15.27 -5.19 18.94
CA HIS A 289 16.46 -5.76 18.27
C HIS A 289 16.46 -5.37 16.79
N PRO A 290 16.79 -4.11 16.43
CA PRO A 290 16.83 -3.67 15.05
C PRO A 290 18.03 -4.25 14.31
N PHE A 291 17.88 -4.42 12.99
CA PHE A 291 19.01 -4.52 12.09
C PHE A 291 19.65 -3.12 11.96
N TRP A 292 20.94 -3.00 12.21
CA TRP A 292 21.67 -1.75 12.03
C TRP A 292 22.26 -1.70 10.62
N VAL A 293 21.67 -0.85 9.78
CA VAL A 293 21.90 -0.83 8.34
C VAL A 293 22.56 0.48 7.92
N SER A 294 23.69 0.40 7.23
CA SER A 294 24.40 1.57 6.71
C SER A 294 23.88 2.01 5.33
N ASP A 295 23.51 1.05 4.47
CA ASP A 295 22.94 1.32 3.14
C ASP A 295 21.43 1.01 3.16
N ILE A 296 20.68 2.00 3.63
CA ILE A 296 19.23 1.97 3.67
C ILE A 296 18.69 3.37 3.42
N ARG A 297 17.68 3.50 2.59
CA ARG A 297 17.06 4.78 2.24
C ARG A 297 15.59 4.62 1.92
N VAL A 298 14.82 5.67 2.14
CA VAL A 298 13.44 5.75 1.67
C VAL A 298 13.41 6.40 0.30
N VAL A 299 12.85 5.70 -0.67
CA VAL A 299 12.74 6.11 -2.08
C VAL A 299 11.27 6.25 -2.48
N SER A 300 10.97 7.18 -3.39
CA SER A 300 9.61 7.39 -3.86
C SER A 300 9.56 7.92 -5.27
N ASP A 301 8.43 7.76 -5.94
CA ASP A 301 8.08 8.53 -7.13
C ASP A 301 7.96 10.02 -6.80
N PRO A 302 8.09 10.92 -7.80
CA PRO A 302 7.77 12.33 -7.63
C PRO A 302 6.25 12.56 -7.49
N PRO A 303 5.80 13.56 -6.73
CA PRO A 303 4.37 13.80 -6.48
C PRO A 303 3.56 14.14 -7.74
N LEU A 304 4.20 14.67 -8.78
CA LEU A 304 3.58 15.00 -10.07
C LEU A 304 4.06 14.07 -11.19
N LYS A 305 4.26 12.79 -10.87
CA LYS A 305 4.77 11.75 -11.79
C LYS A 305 4.17 11.83 -13.21
N TRP A 306 2.87 12.12 -13.34
CA TRP A 306 2.17 12.21 -14.64
C TRP A 306 2.46 13.49 -15.45
N ARG A 307 3.14 14.48 -14.86
CA ARG A 307 3.57 15.71 -15.54
C ARG A 307 5.03 15.69 -15.95
N GLU A 308 5.79 14.69 -15.48
CA GLU A 308 7.20 14.59 -15.82
C GLU A 308 7.36 13.87 -17.16
N ASP A 309 7.80 14.59 -18.18
CA ASP A 309 8.22 14.00 -19.46
C ASP A 309 9.48 13.12 -19.27
N ASP A 310 10.31 13.47 -18.29
CA ASP A 310 11.50 12.72 -17.91
C ASP A 310 11.20 11.65 -16.85
N ARG A 311 11.12 10.42 -17.29
CA ARG A 311 10.86 9.24 -16.45
C ARG A 311 12.08 8.77 -15.63
N GLN A 312 13.20 9.51 -15.65
CA GLN A 312 14.43 9.10 -14.91
C GLN A 312 14.21 9.07 -13.41
N HIS A 313 13.32 9.91 -12.88
CA HIS A 313 13.01 9.99 -11.46
C HIS A 313 11.90 9.03 -10.99
N TRP A 314 11.35 8.20 -11.88
CA TRP A 314 10.35 7.21 -11.50
C TRP A 314 10.97 6.10 -10.68
N LEU A 315 10.27 5.67 -9.63
CA LEU A 315 10.75 4.67 -8.68
C LEU A 315 11.20 3.37 -9.37
N VAL A 316 10.51 2.93 -10.41
CA VAL A 316 10.88 1.74 -11.19
C VAL A 316 12.30 1.83 -11.74
N ARG A 317 12.79 3.04 -12.08
CA ARG A 317 14.17 3.24 -12.56
C ARG A 317 15.23 3.02 -11.48
N THR A 318 14.83 3.16 -10.22
CA THR A 318 15.70 2.82 -9.07
C THR A 318 15.62 1.33 -8.75
N LEU A 319 14.44 0.70 -8.88
CA LEU A 319 14.19 -0.68 -8.44
C LEU A 319 14.63 -1.72 -9.49
N ALA A 320 14.33 -1.50 -10.79
CA ALA A 320 14.62 -2.47 -11.84
C ALA A 320 16.10 -2.88 -11.91
N PRO A 321 17.09 -1.95 -11.85
CA PRO A 321 18.51 -2.32 -11.88
C PRO A 321 18.94 -3.19 -10.68
N VAL A 322 18.27 -3.10 -9.53
CA VAL A 322 18.57 -3.96 -8.38
C VAL A 322 18.17 -5.40 -8.67
N VAL A 323 17.00 -5.59 -9.28
CA VAL A 323 16.51 -6.94 -9.67
C VAL A 323 17.33 -7.49 -10.82
N GLU A 324 17.61 -6.68 -11.86
CA GLU A 324 18.45 -7.05 -13.00
C GLU A 324 19.87 -7.45 -12.60
N GLY A 325 20.37 -6.88 -11.50
CA GLY A 325 21.68 -7.19 -10.95
C GLY A 325 21.76 -8.48 -10.12
N ALA A 326 20.70 -9.30 -10.09
CA ALA A 326 20.69 -10.59 -9.39
C ALA A 326 21.72 -11.56 -10.00
N ARG A 327 22.43 -12.29 -9.14
CA ARG A 327 23.45 -13.26 -9.55
C ARG A 327 23.13 -14.70 -9.18
N SER A 328 22.43 -14.92 -8.10
CA SER A 328 22.06 -16.25 -7.61
C SER A 328 20.57 -16.42 -7.43
N ARG A 329 19.89 -15.42 -6.85
CA ARG A 329 18.46 -15.52 -6.55
C ARG A 329 17.78 -14.16 -6.62
N ALA A 330 16.57 -14.14 -7.20
CA ALA A 330 15.63 -13.03 -7.14
C ALA A 330 14.27 -13.55 -6.65
N ALA A 331 13.86 -13.14 -5.45
CA ALA A 331 12.59 -13.52 -4.83
C ALA A 331 11.68 -12.30 -4.74
N LEU A 332 10.52 -12.37 -5.41
CA LEU A 332 9.58 -11.27 -5.56
C LEU A 332 8.24 -11.63 -4.91
N ILE A 333 7.68 -10.68 -4.17
CA ILE A 333 6.35 -10.79 -3.52
C ILE A 333 5.51 -9.63 -4.01
N SER A 334 4.41 -9.92 -4.71
CA SER A 334 3.51 -8.88 -5.21
C SER A 334 2.08 -9.40 -5.32
N PRO A 335 1.13 -8.79 -4.60
CA PRO A 335 -0.28 -9.20 -4.68
C PRO A 335 -0.86 -8.98 -6.07
N TYR A 336 -0.45 -7.89 -6.72
CA TYR A 336 -0.78 -7.54 -8.09
C TYR A 336 0.48 -7.69 -8.93
N PHE A 337 0.52 -8.78 -9.69
CA PHE A 337 1.67 -9.14 -10.52
C PHE A 337 1.24 -9.19 -11.98
N VAL A 338 1.49 -8.11 -12.70
CA VAL A 338 1.26 -8.00 -14.15
C VAL A 338 2.54 -7.47 -14.79
N PRO A 339 3.55 -8.34 -15.02
CA PRO A 339 4.90 -7.90 -15.40
C PRO A 339 4.98 -7.24 -16.78
N GLY A 340 3.96 -7.40 -17.62
CA GLY A 340 4.02 -6.97 -19.00
C GLY A 340 5.07 -7.73 -19.81
N THR A 341 5.28 -7.30 -21.04
CA THR A 341 6.31 -7.91 -21.92
C THR A 341 7.72 -7.67 -21.39
N ASP A 342 8.00 -6.43 -20.93
CA ASP A 342 9.34 -6.03 -20.48
C ASP A 342 9.74 -6.75 -19.19
N GLY A 343 8.85 -6.77 -18.18
CA GLY A 343 9.10 -7.47 -16.93
C GLY A 343 9.22 -8.99 -17.11
N THR A 344 8.38 -9.59 -17.99
CA THR A 344 8.49 -11.00 -18.35
C THR A 344 9.84 -11.28 -19.01
N GLY A 345 10.26 -10.42 -19.95
CA GLY A 345 11.56 -10.52 -20.62
C GLY A 345 12.73 -10.43 -19.64
N MET A 346 12.69 -9.49 -18.70
CA MET A 346 13.70 -9.31 -17.66
C MET A 346 13.80 -10.56 -16.75
N LEU A 347 12.69 -11.04 -16.20
CA LEU A 347 12.70 -12.18 -15.28
C LEU A 347 13.14 -13.49 -15.96
N THR A 348 12.69 -13.73 -17.20
CA THR A 348 13.11 -14.92 -17.96
C THR A 348 14.57 -14.84 -18.41
N ALA A 349 15.11 -13.63 -18.69
CA ALA A 349 16.52 -13.44 -18.98
C ALA A 349 17.41 -13.80 -17.78
N LEU A 350 17.02 -13.38 -16.56
CA LEU A 350 17.70 -13.77 -15.32
C LEU A 350 17.68 -15.30 -15.12
N ALA A 351 16.53 -15.93 -15.31
CA ALA A 351 16.41 -17.38 -15.17
C ALA A 351 17.29 -18.15 -16.17
N ARG A 352 17.40 -17.68 -17.41
CA ARG A 352 18.34 -18.23 -18.43
C ARG A 352 19.81 -18.07 -18.02
N GLN A 353 20.15 -17.08 -17.21
CA GLN A 353 21.47 -16.88 -16.63
C GLN A 353 21.70 -17.72 -15.36
N GLN A 354 20.84 -18.71 -15.10
CA GLN A 354 20.89 -19.61 -13.93
C GLN A 354 20.60 -18.89 -12.60
N VAL A 355 19.99 -17.72 -12.62
CA VAL A 355 19.46 -17.07 -11.41
C VAL A 355 18.13 -17.76 -11.03
N GLN A 356 18.00 -18.15 -9.78
CA GLN A 356 16.73 -18.67 -9.25
C GLN A 356 15.73 -17.53 -9.12
N VAL A 357 14.81 -17.40 -10.06
CA VAL A 357 13.76 -16.36 -10.04
C VAL A 357 12.47 -16.97 -9.55
N GLY A 358 11.93 -16.43 -8.45
CA GLY A 358 10.67 -16.88 -7.88
C GLY A 358 9.72 -15.71 -7.58
N VAL A 359 8.43 -15.94 -7.80
CA VAL A 359 7.37 -14.95 -7.57
C VAL A 359 6.28 -15.58 -6.71
N VAL A 360 5.87 -14.87 -5.65
CA VAL A 360 4.65 -15.14 -4.88
C VAL A 360 3.63 -14.07 -5.22
N THR A 361 2.44 -14.50 -5.67
CA THR A 361 1.31 -13.61 -5.98
C THR A 361 -0.01 -14.22 -5.50
N ASN A 362 -1.12 -13.50 -5.59
CA ASN A 362 -2.44 -14.04 -5.24
C ASN A 362 -2.95 -15.03 -6.31
N SER A 363 -3.51 -16.16 -5.87
CA SER A 363 -4.35 -17.00 -6.73
C SER A 363 -5.61 -16.24 -7.18
N LEU A 364 -6.34 -16.77 -8.16
CA LEU A 364 -7.62 -16.17 -8.56
C LEU A 364 -8.60 -16.09 -7.39
N ALA A 365 -8.60 -17.07 -6.50
CA ALA A 365 -9.49 -17.08 -5.33
C ALA A 365 -9.10 -16.04 -4.28
N ALA A 366 -7.80 -15.84 -4.06
CA ALA A 366 -7.27 -14.89 -3.07
C ALA A 366 -7.23 -13.43 -3.56
N ASN A 367 -7.28 -13.19 -4.88
CA ASN A 367 -7.16 -11.85 -5.45
C ASN A 367 -8.46 -11.06 -5.29
N ASP A 368 -8.43 -9.89 -4.66
CA ASP A 368 -9.57 -8.99 -4.49
C ASP A 368 -10.00 -8.28 -5.80
N VAL A 369 -9.09 -8.19 -6.81
CA VAL A 369 -9.32 -7.56 -8.11
C VAL A 369 -9.17 -8.57 -9.25
N PRO A 370 -10.24 -9.27 -9.69
CA PRO A 370 -10.17 -10.29 -10.75
C PRO A 370 -9.56 -9.81 -12.08
N ALA A 371 -9.67 -8.50 -12.38
CA ALA A 371 -9.08 -7.91 -13.57
C ALA A 371 -7.53 -7.98 -13.54
N VAL A 372 -6.91 -7.76 -12.37
CA VAL A 372 -5.46 -7.89 -12.19
C VAL A 372 -5.00 -9.32 -12.40
N HIS A 373 -5.72 -10.29 -11.82
CA HIS A 373 -5.42 -11.71 -12.06
C HIS A 373 -5.53 -12.08 -13.56
N SER A 374 -6.49 -11.50 -14.26
CA SER A 374 -6.65 -11.70 -15.71
C SER A 374 -5.45 -11.16 -16.51
N GLY A 375 -4.89 -10.02 -16.08
CA GLY A 375 -3.65 -9.46 -16.63
C GLY A 375 -2.46 -10.41 -16.41
N TYR A 376 -2.26 -10.86 -15.16
CA TYR A 376 -1.23 -11.82 -14.80
C TYR A 376 -1.31 -13.13 -15.60
N ALA A 377 -2.51 -13.67 -15.73
CA ALA A 377 -2.74 -14.95 -16.42
C ALA A 377 -2.25 -14.96 -17.88
N ARG A 378 -2.04 -13.81 -18.51
CA ARG A 378 -1.47 -13.71 -19.88
C ARG A 378 0.01 -14.09 -19.93
N TYR A 379 0.73 -13.91 -18.83
CA TYR A 379 2.19 -14.03 -18.77
C TYR A 379 2.65 -15.33 -18.11
N ARG A 380 1.76 -16.09 -17.44
CA ARG A 380 2.11 -17.31 -16.69
C ARG A 380 2.88 -18.34 -17.52
N GLU A 381 2.37 -18.69 -18.70
CA GLU A 381 3.00 -19.70 -19.56
C GLU A 381 4.39 -19.26 -20.01
N ALA A 382 4.56 -17.99 -20.42
CA ALA A 382 5.85 -17.45 -20.83
C ALA A 382 6.86 -17.40 -19.68
N LEU A 383 6.42 -17.03 -18.47
CA LEU A 383 7.26 -17.02 -17.27
C LEU A 383 7.72 -18.44 -16.91
N LEU A 384 6.81 -19.41 -16.87
CA LEU A 384 7.12 -20.82 -16.57
C LEU A 384 8.06 -21.44 -17.63
N ALA A 385 7.78 -21.22 -18.92
CA ALA A 385 8.64 -21.67 -20.01
C ALA A 385 10.03 -21.02 -19.96
N GLY A 386 10.15 -19.80 -19.43
CA GLY A 386 11.39 -19.09 -19.21
C GLY A 386 12.14 -19.49 -17.93
N GLY A 387 11.61 -20.45 -17.14
CA GLY A 387 12.25 -20.95 -15.92
C GLY A 387 11.94 -20.18 -14.62
N VAL A 388 10.97 -19.26 -14.65
CA VAL A 388 10.51 -18.53 -13.46
C VAL A 388 9.60 -19.44 -12.62
N GLN A 389 9.84 -19.51 -11.33
CA GLN A 389 9.02 -20.24 -10.38
C GLN A 389 7.83 -19.36 -9.94
N LEU A 390 6.62 -19.87 -10.08
CA LEU A 390 5.39 -19.17 -9.71
C LEU A 390 4.70 -19.87 -8.55
N HIS A 391 4.38 -19.11 -7.51
CA HIS A 391 3.64 -19.54 -6.34
C HIS A 391 2.40 -18.66 -6.19
N GLU A 392 1.22 -19.29 -6.22
CA GLU A 392 -0.06 -18.59 -6.05
C GLU A 392 -0.60 -18.82 -4.65
N LEU A 393 -0.70 -17.73 -3.87
CA LEU A 393 -1.17 -17.76 -2.48
C LEU A 393 -2.63 -18.23 -2.43
N ARG A 394 -2.94 -19.14 -1.50
CA ARG A 394 -4.29 -19.64 -1.24
C ARG A 394 -5.16 -18.57 -0.60
N ALA A 395 -6.44 -18.60 -0.90
CA ALA A 395 -7.43 -17.75 -0.24
C ALA A 395 -7.58 -18.06 1.25
N GLN A 396 -7.23 -19.30 1.67
CA GLN A 396 -7.32 -19.80 3.05
C GLN A 396 -6.10 -20.66 3.37
N GLY A 397 -5.60 -20.56 4.61
CA GLY A 397 -4.64 -21.55 5.12
C GLY A 397 -5.31 -22.92 5.31
N HIS A 398 -4.53 -24.02 5.21
CA HIS A 398 -5.03 -25.36 5.54
C HIS A 398 -5.66 -25.38 6.95
N GLY A 399 -6.95 -25.74 7.03
CA GLY A 399 -7.68 -25.93 8.29
C GLY A 399 -8.75 -24.90 8.63
N GLN A 400 -8.96 -23.85 7.83
CA GLN A 400 -10.06 -22.90 8.02
C GLN A 400 -11.21 -23.16 7.04
N ALA A 401 -12.43 -23.33 7.57
CA ALA A 401 -13.63 -23.57 6.76
C ALA A 401 -14.04 -22.32 5.97
N ALA A 402 -14.32 -22.51 4.68
CA ALA A 402 -14.78 -21.46 3.79
C ALA A 402 -16.21 -21.01 4.14
N THR A 403 -16.41 -19.71 4.37
CA THR A 403 -17.73 -19.09 4.24
C THR A 403 -17.80 -18.35 2.91
N SER A 404 -18.56 -18.90 1.95
CA SER A 404 -18.72 -18.34 0.62
C SER A 404 -19.75 -17.22 0.61
N GLY A 405 -19.32 -15.98 0.55
CA GLY A 405 -20.17 -14.84 0.18
C GLY A 405 -20.11 -14.56 -1.33
N LEU A 406 -21.21 -14.06 -1.92
CA LEU A 406 -21.32 -13.75 -3.36
C LEU A 406 -20.33 -12.68 -3.84
N PHE A 407 -19.73 -11.89 -2.95
CA PHE A 407 -18.84 -10.75 -3.23
C PHE A 407 -17.57 -10.66 -2.35
N GLY A 408 -17.24 -11.67 -1.55
CA GLY A 408 -16.07 -11.67 -0.69
C GLY A 408 -15.45 -13.05 -0.55
N SER A 409 -14.12 -13.15 -0.56
CA SER A 409 -13.40 -14.35 -0.13
C SER A 409 -13.07 -14.20 1.34
N SER A 410 -13.65 -15.06 2.19
CA SER A 410 -13.19 -15.20 3.57
C SER A 410 -11.84 -15.91 3.57
N GLY A 411 -10.75 -15.20 3.84
CA GLY A 411 -9.42 -15.80 3.86
C GLY A 411 -8.29 -14.77 3.87
N ALA A 412 -7.08 -15.20 4.20
CA ALA A 412 -5.91 -14.33 4.10
C ALA A 412 -5.59 -14.02 2.63
N SER A 413 -5.46 -12.75 2.29
CA SER A 413 -5.00 -12.27 0.98
C SER A 413 -3.61 -11.65 1.11
N LEU A 414 -2.76 -11.85 0.10
CA LEU A 414 -1.47 -11.20 0.02
C LEU A 414 -1.66 -9.71 -0.27
N HIS A 415 -0.96 -8.86 0.48
CA HIS A 415 -0.84 -7.44 0.19
C HIS A 415 0.61 -6.93 0.24
N THR A 416 1.59 -7.75 0.62
CA THR A 416 3.03 -7.44 0.64
C THR A 416 3.56 -7.10 -0.75
N LYS A 417 4.28 -6.01 -0.86
CA LYS A 417 5.04 -5.60 -2.06
C LYS A 417 6.51 -5.49 -1.68
N ALA A 418 7.26 -6.52 -2.04
CA ALA A 418 8.66 -6.61 -1.68
C ALA A 418 9.44 -7.47 -2.67
N PHE A 419 10.74 -7.25 -2.74
CA PHE A 419 11.65 -8.20 -3.37
C PHE A 419 12.96 -8.28 -2.59
N VAL A 420 13.65 -9.42 -2.73
CA VAL A 420 15.01 -9.59 -2.23
C VAL A 420 15.87 -10.27 -3.29
N VAL A 421 17.08 -9.76 -3.44
CA VAL A 421 18.10 -10.23 -4.39
C VAL A 421 19.31 -10.72 -3.63
N ASP A 422 19.74 -11.93 -3.96
CA ASP A 422 20.93 -12.60 -3.42
C ASP A 422 20.95 -12.66 -1.88
N GLY A 423 19.76 -12.66 -1.25
CA GLY A 423 19.58 -12.69 0.19
C GLY A 423 20.13 -11.46 0.94
N ARG A 424 20.32 -10.35 0.25
CA ARG A 424 21.01 -9.18 0.80
C ARG A 424 20.36 -7.84 0.44
N ARG A 425 20.17 -7.56 -0.86
CA ARG A 425 19.55 -6.31 -1.34
C ARG A 425 18.06 -6.49 -1.46
N GLY A 426 17.28 -5.55 -0.95
CA GLY A 426 15.83 -5.69 -1.03
C GLY A 426 15.09 -4.37 -0.99
N PHE A 427 13.82 -4.47 -1.32
CA PHE A 427 12.85 -3.38 -1.27
C PHE A 427 11.60 -3.86 -0.54
N ILE A 428 11.03 -2.99 0.30
CA ILE A 428 9.74 -3.18 0.97
C ILE A 428 8.98 -1.88 0.87
N GLY A 429 7.76 -1.90 0.33
CA GLY A 429 7.00 -0.66 0.17
C GLY A 429 5.62 -0.85 -0.42
N SER A 430 5.19 0.15 -1.20
CA SER A 430 3.86 0.18 -1.81
C SER A 430 3.84 -0.25 -3.28
N PHE A 431 5.01 -0.42 -3.94
CA PHE A 431 5.16 -0.66 -5.37
C PHE A 431 4.78 -2.09 -5.77
N ASN A 432 3.62 -2.27 -6.42
CA ASN A 432 3.27 -3.53 -7.06
C ASN A 432 4.04 -3.71 -8.38
N LEU A 433 4.20 -4.97 -8.79
CA LEU A 433 4.78 -5.30 -10.09
C LEU A 433 3.69 -5.30 -11.17
N ASP A 434 3.11 -4.12 -11.42
CA ASP A 434 2.02 -3.92 -12.36
C ASP A 434 2.15 -2.58 -13.11
N PRO A 435 1.48 -2.41 -14.28
CA PRO A 435 1.56 -1.19 -15.08
C PRO A 435 1.03 0.06 -14.34
N ARG A 436 0.10 -0.12 -13.41
CA ARG A 436 -0.48 0.98 -12.64
C ARG A 436 0.56 1.58 -11.68
N SER A 437 1.29 0.75 -10.94
CA SER A 437 2.39 1.19 -10.08
C SER A 437 3.55 1.78 -10.89
N VAL A 438 3.84 1.22 -12.07
CA VAL A 438 4.88 1.76 -12.96
C VAL A 438 4.53 3.14 -13.49
N ALA A 439 3.27 3.39 -13.93
CA ALA A 439 2.95 4.55 -14.76
C ALA A 439 1.91 5.52 -14.16
N LEU A 440 1.01 5.07 -13.31
CA LEU A 440 -0.14 5.85 -12.85
C LEU A 440 -0.04 6.28 -11.40
N ASN A 441 0.21 5.35 -10.49
CA ASN A 441 0.33 5.65 -9.08
C ASN A 441 1.71 6.22 -8.75
N THR A 442 1.76 7.04 -7.71
CA THR A 442 3.02 7.32 -7.04
C THR A 442 3.21 6.33 -5.92
N GLU A 443 4.40 5.81 -5.81
CA GLU A 443 4.78 4.75 -4.88
C GLU A 443 5.98 5.17 -4.02
N MET A 444 6.15 4.49 -2.87
CA MET A 444 7.31 4.68 -2.01
C MET A 444 7.69 3.38 -1.30
N GLY A 445 8.90 3.33 -0.76
CA GLY A 445 9.34 2.22 0.08
C GLY A 445 10.77 2.36 0.56
N VAL A 446 11.22 1.33 1.25
CA VAL A 446 12.55 1.21 1.84
C VAL A 446 13.40 0.32 0.94
N LEU A 447 14.47 0.88 0.40
CA LEU A 447 15.50 0.14 -0.35
C LEU A 447 16.71 -0.05 0.57
N PHE A 448 17.25 -1.26 0.64
CA PHE A 448 18.34 -1.59 1.56
C PHE A 448 19.34 -2.58 0.96
N ASP A 449 20.57 -2.55 1.49
CA ASP A 449 21.62 -3.57 1.28
C ASP A 449 22.15 -4.02 2.65
N HIS A 450 21.63 -5.15 3.15
CA HIS A 450 22.05 -5.72 4.44
C HIS A 450 21.77 -7.22 4.50
N PRO A 451 22.78 -8.07 4.84
CA PRO A 451 22.62 -9.53 4.80
C PRO A 451 21.57 -10.04 5.78
N GLY A 452 21.53 -9.54 7.01
CA GLY A 452 20.55 -10.00 8.01
C GLY A 452 19.12 -9.64 7.65
N MET A 453 18.89 -8.40 7.17
CA MET A 453 17.57 -7.95 6.73
C MET A 453 17.15 -8.66 5.44
N GLY A 454 18.09 -8.87 4.51
CA GLY A 454 17.86 -9.65 3.30
C GLY A 454 17.50 -11.09 3.59
N ALA A 455 18.22 -11.75 4.52
CA ALA A 455 17.90 -13.11 4.95
C ALA A 455 16.50 -13.20 5.62
N ALA A 456 16.12 -12.22 6.43
CA ALA A 456 14.79 -12.19 7.04
C ALA A 456 13.68 -12.04 5.99
N LEU A 457 13.86 -11.16 4.99
CA LEU A 457 12.91 -11.01 3.88
C LEU A 457 12.87 -12.25 2.98
N GLN A 458 14.02 -12.90 2.77
CA GLN A 458 14.07 -14.17 2.04
C GLN A 458 13.31 -15.29 2.79
N ALA A 459 13.44 -15.37 4.11
CA ALA A 459 12.69 -16.31 4.92
C ALA A 459 11.18 -16.07 4.84
N GLU A 460 10.74 -14.82 4.79
CA GLU A 460 9.34 -14.49 4.58
C GLU A 460 8.85 -14.91 3.19
N TYR A 461 9.62 -14.67 2.13
CA TYR A 461 9.32 -15.20 0.80
C TYR A 461 9.19 -16.73 0.83
N ASP A 462 10.18 -17.43 1.40
CA ASP A 462 10.20 -18.91 1.44
C ASP A 462 9.01 -19.46 2.24
N ARG A 463 8.62 -18.78 3.31
CA ARG A 463 7.41 -19.10 4.10
C ARG A 463 6.15 -18.96 3.25
N LEU A 464 5.98 -17.84 2.52
CA LEU A 464 4.83 -17.58 1.67
C LEU A 464 4.77 -18.52 0.45
N ALA A 465 5.92 -18.82 -0.17
CA ALA A 465 6.03 -19.76 -1.29
C ALA A 465 5.82 -21.21 -0.85
N GLY A 466 5.93 -21.49 0.45
CA GLY A 466 5.82 -22.83 1.02
C GLY A 466 4.42 -23.44 0.88
N PRO A 467 4.34 -24.80 1.03
CA PRO A 467 3.11 -25.56 0.76
C PRO A 467 1.94 -25.24 1.70
N ALA A 468 2.21 -24.66 2.86
CA ALA A 468 1.16 -24.23 3.79
C ALA A 468 0.39 -23.00 3.29
N PHE A 469 1.00 -22.20 2.40
CA PHE A 469 0.46 -20.91 1.99
C PHE A 469 0.17 -20.81 0.48
N SER A 470 0.90 -21.53 -0.37
CA SER A 470 0.81 -21.37 -1.82
C SER A 470 0.69 -22.69 -2.56
N TYR A 471 0.08 -22.59 -3.75
CA TYR A 471 0.16 -23.60 -4.80
C TYR A 471 1.41 -23.35 -5.64
N ALA A 472 2.16 -24.41 -5.98
CA ALA A 472 3.19 -24.33 -7.00
C ALA A 472 2.55 -24.45 -8.40
N VAL A 473 2.76 -23.42 -9.24
CA VAL A 473 2.21 -23.39 -10.61
C VAL A 473 3.26 -23.95 -11.58
N TYR A 474 2.85 -24.85 -12.47
CA TYR A 474 3.73 -25.45 -13.45
C TYR A 474 2.99 -25.86 -14.73
N THR A 475 3.72 -26.22 -15.78
CA THR A 475 3.18 -26.85 -16.99
C THR A 475 3.49 -28.34 -16.98
N ASP A 476 2.49 -29.19 -17.25
CA ASP A 476 2.68 -30.64 -17.37
C ASP A 476 3.40 -31.01 -18.69
N GLY A 477 3.68 -32.32 -18.88
CA GLY A 477 4.35 -32.82 -20.08
C GLY A 477 3.61 -32.58 -21.40
N GLU A 478 2.34 -32.20 -21.36
CA GLU A 478 1.51 -31.82 -22.52
C GLU A 478 1.41 -30.29 -22.67
N GLY A 479 2.16 -29.51 -21.87
CA GLY A 479 2.16 -28.06 -21.90
C GLY A 479 0.94 -27.42 -21.23
N ARG A 480 0.12 -28.17 -20.49
CA ARG A 480 -1.07 -27.66 -19.80
C ARG A 480 -0.71 -27.10 -18.43
N LEU A 481 -1.29 -25.96 -18.08
CA LEU A 481 -1.11 -25.33 -16.77
C LEU A 481 -1.72 -26.18 -15.66
N ARG A 482 -0.99 -26.34 -14.55
CA ARG A 482 -1.36 -27.11 -13.36
C ARG A 482 -0.96 -26.39 -12.09
N TRP A 483 -1.70 -26.65 -11.02
CA TRP A 483 -1.40 -26.15 -9.66
C TRP A 483 -1.17 -27.37 -8.75
N ARG A 484 0.02 -27.48 -8.19
CA ARG A 484 0.35 -28.54 -7.24
C ARG A 484 0.18 -28.04 -5.82
N ASP A 485 -0.59 -28.79 -5.07
CA ASP A 485 -0.81 -28.60 -3.63
C ASP A 485 0.06 -29.60 -2.86
N ASP A 486 1.24 -29.16 -2.45
CA ASP A 486 2.15 -29.95 -1.63
C ASP A 486 1.78 -29.93 -0.12
N GLY A 487 0.74 -29.19 0.27
CA GLY A 487 0.21 -29.16 1.65
C GLY A 487 -0.75 -30.32 1.97
N THR A 488 -1.13 -31.13 0.99
CA THR A 488 -1.93 -32.34 1.16
C THR A 488 -1.06 -33.59 1.12
N THR A 489 -1.52 -34.65 1.76
CA THR A 489 -0.83 -35.97 1.74
C THR A 489 -1.79 -37.06 1.24
N PRO A 490 -1.60 -37.63 0.05
CA PRO A 490 -0.58 -37.28 -0.96
C PRO A 490 -0.81 -35.87 -1.59
N PRO A 491 0.22 -35.28 -2.25
CA PRO A 491 0.09 -34.03 -2.97
C PRO A 491 -1.05 -34.08 -4.01
N THR A 492 -1.84 -33.01 -4.06
CA THR A 492 -2.97 -32.89 -4.99
C THR A 492 -2.60 -31.99 -6.17
N VAL A 493 -3.06 -32.34 -7.37
CA VAL A 493 -2.88 -31.52 -8.57
C VAL A 493 -4.25 -31.03 -9.07
N HIS A 494 -4.36 -29.71 -9.24
CA HIS A 494 -5.57 -29.09 -9.79
C HIS A 494 -5.35 -28.75 -11.26
N GLU A 495 -6.36 -29.06 -12.10
CA GLU A 495 -6.35 -28.80 -13.54
C GLU A 495 -6.93 -27.43 -13.91
N VAL A 496 -7.55 -26.76 -12.94
CA VAL A 496 -8.18 -25.45 -13.07
C VAL A 496 -7.83 -24.61 -11.84
N GLU A 497 -8.01 -23.29 -11.94
CA GLU A 497 -7.77 -22.33 -10.84
C GLU A 497 -8.35 -22.84 -9.50
N PRO A 498 -7.50 -23.17 -8.50
CA PRO A 498 -7.96 -23.74 -7.25
C PRO A 498 -8.84 -22.75 -6.47
N ASP A 499 -9.76 -23.26 -5.67
CA ASP A 499 -10.66 -22.51 -4.78
C ASP A 499 -11.52 -21.42 -5.46
N ALA A 500 -11.38 -21.24 -6.78
CA ALA A 500 -12.15 -20.24 -7.54
C ALA A 500 -13.46 -20.83 -8.05
N GLY A 501 -14.58 -20.17 -7.73
CA GLY A 501 -15.89 -20.54 -8.25
C GLY A 501 -15.98 -20.41 -9.79
N LEU A 502 -16.91 -21.15 -10.42
CA LEU A 502 -17.07 -21.16 -11.87
C LEU A 502 -17.25 -19.75 -12.47
N TRP A 503 -18.09 -18.92 -11.85
CA TRP A 503 -18.35 -17.55 -12.32
C TRP A 503 -17.11 -16.66 -12.24
N ARG A 504 -16.30 -16.82 -11.19
CA ARG A 504 -15.04 -16.08 -11.03
C ARG A 504 -14.04 -16.47 -12.12
N ARG A 505 -13.95 -17.76 -12.46
CA ARG A 505 -13.11 -18.26 -13.57
C ARG A 505 -13.60 -17.75 -14.94
N ILE A 506 -14.92 -17.74 -15.17
CA ILE A 506 -15.50 -17.21 -16.42
C ILE A 506 -15.22 -15.71 -16.54
N SER A 507 -15.50 -14.93 -15.50
CA SER A 507 -15.27 -13.47 -15.52
C SER A 507 -13.80 -13.13 -15.72
N ALA A 508 -12.88 -13.82 -15.05
CA ALA A 508 -11.44 -13.64 -15.24
C ALA A 508 -11.01 -13.94 -16.69
N ARG A 509 -11.57 -15.03 -17.28
CA ARG A 509 -11.31 -15.37 -18.69
C ARG A 509 -11.85 -14.34 -19.66
N MET A 510 -13.03 -13.76 -19.40
CA MET A 510 -13.61 -12.71 -20.25
C MET A 510 -12.82 -11.39 -20.14
N LEU A 511 -12.42 -10.99 -18.93
CA LEU A 511 -11.61 -9.80 -18.70
C LEU A 511 -10.25 -9.85 -19.40
N ARG A 512 -9.68 -11.04 -19.62
CA ARG A 512 -8.43 -11.26 -20.36
C ARG A 512 -8.48 -10.70 -21.80
N TRP A 513 -9.66 -10.57 -22.42
CA TRP A 513 -9.82 -10.06 -23.77
C TRP A 513 -9.93 -8.53 -23.85
N LEU A 514 -10.12 -7.88 -22.72
CA LEU A 514 -10.24 -6.42 -22.68
C LEU A 514 -8.86 -5.75 -22.73
N PRO A 515 -8.71 -4.62 -23.48
CA PRO A 515 -7.46 -3.86 -23.54
C PRO A 515 -7.31 -2.93 -22.32
N ILE A 516 -7.37 -3.49 -21.11
CA ILE A 516 -7.34 -2.74 -19.85
C ILE A 516 -6.02 -2.86 -19.11
N GLU A 517 -5.03 -3.56 -19.65
CA GLU A 517 -3.77 -3.87 -18.98
C GLU A 517 -3.02 -2.62 -18.49
N SER A 518 -3.03 -1.54 -19.28
CA SER A 518 -2.41 -0.27 -18.88
C SER A 518 -3.06 0.40 -17.66
N GLN A 519 -4.21 -0.09 -17.22
CA GLN A 519 -4.98 0.44 -16.09
C GLN A 519 -4.91 -0.47 -14.84
N LEU A 520 -4.30 -1.64 -15.01
CA LEU A 520 -4.15 -2.66 -13.95
C LEU A 520 -2.94 -2.39 -13.07
#